data_ce03f4078b190467556830a8a9cbb3a3
#
_entry.id   ce03f4078b190467556830a8a9cbb3a3
#
_cell.length_a   1.000
_cell.length_b   1.000
_cell.length_c   1.000
_cell.angle_alpha   90.00
_cell.angle_beta   90.00
_cell.angle_gamma   90.00
#
_symmetry.space_group_name_H-M   'P 1'
#
loop_
_entity.id
_entity.type
_entity.pdbx_description
1 polymer ?
#
loop_
_entity_poly.entity_id
_entity_poly.type
_entity_poly.pdbx_seq_one_letter_code
_entity_poly.pdbx_strand_id
1 'polypeptide(L)'
;MKILITGGAGFVGARLARTLLARGCLSSRAIERLVLADQVEPPADLAAHPRVESRIGPLLALCAAWRDETFDGVFHLASAVSGECEL
;
A
#
# COMPACT_ATOMS: atom_id res chain seq x y z
N MET A 1 -10.44 1.16 9.01
CA MET A 1 -10.30 1.61 7.60
C MET A 1 -9.23 0.76 6.91
N LYS A 2 -9.43 0.51 5.64
CA LYS A 2 -8.50 -0.27 4.83
C LYS A 2 -7.82 0.67 3.85
N ILE A 3 -6.48 0.68 3.85
CA ILE A 3 -5.68 1.61 3.05
C ILE A 3 -4.80 0.82 2.08
N LEU A 4 -4.73 1.29 0.85
CA LEU A 4 -3.86 0.74 -0.18
C LEU A 4 -2.73 1.73 -0.47
N ILE A 5 -1.49 1.25 -0.50
CA ILE A 5 -0.33 2.03 -0.93
C ILE A 5 0.30 1.30 -2.11
N THR A 6 0.24 1.88 -3.29
CA THR A 6 0.98 1.35 -4.45
C THR A 6 2.40 1.90 -4.40
N GLY A 7 3.38 1.04 -4.67
CA GLY A 7 4.78 1.40 -4.48
C GLY A 7 5.19 1.31 -3.01
N GLY A 8 4.51 0.47 -2.23
CA GLY A 8 4.73 0.38 -0.79
C GLY A 8 6.08 -0.18 -0.37
N ALA A 9 6.80 -0.84 -1.27
CA ALA A 9 8.14 -1.32 -0.98
C ALA A 9 9.22 -0.28 -1.26
N GLY A 10 8.88 0.81 -1.94
CA GLY A 10 9.81 1.90 -2.20
C GLY A 10 10.10 2.71 -0.95
N PHE A 11 11.10 3.57 -1.04
CA PHE A 11 11.54 4.38 0.12
C PHE A 11 10.40 5.22 0.70
N VAL A 12 9.70 5.95 -0.17
CA VAL A 12 8.60 6.82 0.28
C VAL A 12 7.42 6.01 0.78
N GLY A 13 7.07 4.95 0.05
CA GLY A 13 5.94 4.10 0.43
C GLY A 13 6.16 3.39 1.76
N ALA A 14 7.35 2.86 1.99
CA ALA A 14 7.68 2.21 3.26
C ALA A 14 7.63 3.21 4.42
N ARG A 15 8.14 4.40 4.21
CA ARG A 15 8.11 5.46 5.24
C ARG A 15 6.68 5.87 5.57
N LEU A 16 5.85 6.03 4.55
CA LEU A 16 4.44 6.34 4.75
C LEU A 16 3.74 5.22 5.53
N ALA A 17 4.00 3.97 5.15
CA ALA A 17 3.41 2.82 5.84
C ALA A 17 3.78 2.80 7.32
N ARG A 18 5.05 3.01 7.64
CA ARG A 18 5.50 3.04 9.03
C ARG A 18 4.84 4.17 9.81
N THR A 19 4.71 5.34 9.19
CA THR A 19 4.06 6.47 9.83
C THR A 19 2.59 6.18 10.13
N LEU A 20 1.87 5.61 9.17
CA LEU A 20 0.46 5.28 9.36
C LEU A 20 0.27 4.21 10.43
N LEU A 21 1.13 3.20 10.47
CA LEU A 21 1.07 2.16 11.48
C LEU A 21 1.38 2.70 12.88
N ALA A 22 2.35 3.60 12.97
CA ALA A 22 2.71 4.21 14.24
C ALA A 22 1.57 5.08 14.80
N ARG A 23 0.86 5.78 13.92
CA ARG A 23 -0.30 6.58 14.32
C ARG A 23 -1.52 5.71 14.63
N GLY A 24 -1.65 4.60 13.93
CA GLY A 24 -2.78 3.69 14.11
C GLY A 24 -4.11 4.19 13.59
N CYS A 25 -4.18 5.41 13.08
CA CYS A 25 -5.40 5.99 12.57
C CYS A 25 -5.12 7.06 11.52
N LEU A 26 -6.14 7.36 10.72
CA LEU A 26 -6.11 8.41 9.72
C LEU A 26 -7.48 9.09 9.74
N SER A 27 -7.49 10.42 9.85
CA SER A 27 -8.74 11.20 9.91
C SER A 27 -9.69 10.69 11.00
N SER A 28 -9.16 10.36 12.17
CA SER A 28 -9.91 9.86 13.34
C SER A 28 -10.51 8.47 13.15
N ARG A 29 -10.14 7.75 12.08
CA ARG A 29 -10.59 6.37 11.85
C ARG A 29 -9.41 5.42 12.05
N ALA A 30 -9.64 4.31 12.77
CA ALA A 30 -8.61 3.33 13.03
C ALA A 30 -8.23 2.59 11.74
N ILE A 31 -6.93 2.36 11.55
CA ILE A 31 -6.43 1.59 10.42
C ILE A 31 -6.45 0.12 10.80
N GLU A 32 -7.30 -0.65 10.14
CA GLU A 32 -7.45 -2.08 10.39
C GLU A 32 -6.52 -2.90 9.51
N ARG A 33 -6.29 -2.45 8.27
CA ARG A 33 -5.44 -3.14 7.32
C ARG A 33 -4.75 -2.14 6.41
N LEU A 34 -3.47 -2.42 6.16
CA LEU A 34 -2.66 -1.64 5.24
C LEU A 34 -2.14 -2.57 4.16
N VAL A 35 -2.57 -2.35 2.92
CA VAL A 35 -2.17 -3.16 1.78
C VAL A 35 -1.03 -2.46 1.06
N LEU A 36 0.10 -3.14 0.94
CA LEU A 36 1.27 -2.62 0.23
C LEU A 36 1.41 -3.38 -1.09
N ALA A 37 1.28 -2.69 -2.20
CA ALA A 37 1.37 -3.28 -3.52
C ALA A 37 2.62 -2.78 -4.23
N ASP A 38 3.46 -3.69 -4.69
CA ASP A 38 4.71 -3.35 -5.39
C ASP A 38 5.19 -4.56 -6.19
N GLN A 39 6.21 -4.35 -7.01
CA GLN A 39 6.86 -5.41 -7.75
C GLN A 39 7.88 -6.18 -6.89
N VAL A 40 8.29 -5.61 -5.78
CA VAL A 40 9.25 -6.23 -4.85
C VAL A 40 8.66 -6.27 -3.45
N GLU A 41 9.24 -7.13 -2.60
CA GLU A 41 8.78 -7.23 -1.22
C GLU A 41 9.08 -5.97 -0.42
N PRO A 42 8.18 -5.58 0.49
CA PRO A 42 8.47 -4.49 1.41
C PRO A 42 9.54 -4.88 2.43
N PRO A 43 10.11 -3.92 3.16
CA PRO A 43 11.04 -4.24 4.26
C PRO A 43 10.44 -5.25 5.23
N ALA A 44 11.32 -6.06 5.83
CA ALA A 44 10.89 -7.18 6.67
C ALA A 44 10.00 -6.75 7.83
N ASP A 45 10.26 -5.59 8.43
CA ASP A 45 9.46 -5.10 9.54
C ASP A 45 8.01 -4.83 9.12
N LEU A 46 7.81 -4.36 7.89
CA LEU A 46 6.47 -4.15 7.35
C LEU A 46 5.84 -5.46 6.91
N ALA A 47 6.60 -6.31 6.22
CA ALA A 47 6.07 -7.59 5.75
C ALA A 47 5.59 -8.47 6.89
N ALA A 48 6.23 -8.38 8.06
CA ALA A 48 5.87 -9.16 9.23
C ALA A 48 4.80 -8.52 10.11
N HIS A 49 4.42 -7.28 9.83
CA HIS A 49 3.43 -6.58 10.67
C HIS A 49 2.04 -7.21 10.51
N PRO A 50 1.32 -7.48 11.61
CA PRO A 50 0.02 -8.16 11.54
C PRO A 50 -1.07 -7.42 10.79
N ARG A 51 -0.95 -6.10 10.67
CA ARG A 51 -1.94 -5.29 9.94
C ARG A 51 -1.57 -5.03 8.50
N VAL A 52 -0.38 -5.49 8.06
CA VAL A 52 0.10 -5.29 6.71
C VAL A 52 -0.16 -6.52 5.87
N GLU A 53 -0.69 -6.28 4.67
CA GLU A 53 -0.83 -7.31 3.66
C GLU A 53 0.03 -6.89 2.46
N SER A 54 0.97 -7.73 2.07
CA SER A 54 1.85 -7.46 0.92
C SER A 54 1.29 -8.12 -0.33
N ARG A 55 1.21 -7.36 -1.41
CA ARG A 55 0.81 -7.89 -2.71
C ARG A 55 1.91 -7.58 -3.70
N ILE A 56 2.59 -8.62 -4.16
CA ILE A 56 3.78 -8.52 -4.99
C ILE A 56 3.46 -9.00 -6.40
N GLY A 57 3.80 -8.19 -7.39
CA GLY A 57 3.58 -8.51 -8.79
C GLY A 57 3.56 -7.28 -9.67
N PRO A 58 3.35 -7.47 -10.98
CA PRO A 58 3.22 -6.36 -11.90
C PRO A 58 2.02 -5.48 -11.51
N LEU A 59 2.22 -4.18 -11.47
CA LEU A 59 1.20 -3.27 -10.98
C LEU A 59 -0.11 -3.36 -11.77
N LEU A 60 -0.03 -3.54 -13.09
CA LEU A 60 -1.23 -3.68 -13.91
C LEU A 60 -2.06 -4.90 -13.51
N ALA A 61 -1.39 -6.03 -13.23
CA ALA A 61 -2.08 -7.23 -12.78
C ALA A 61 -2.71 -7.02 -11.40
N LEU A 62 -2.00 -6.33 -10.52
CA LEU A 62 -2.52 -6.02 -9.19
C LEU A 62 -3.70 -5.06 -9.26
N CYS A 63 -3.64 -4.04 -10.12
CA CYS A 63 -4.75 -3.12 -10.33
C CYS A 63 -6.00 -3.86 -10.79
N ALA A 64 -5.85 -4.83 -11.68
CA ALA A 64 -6.97 -5.64 -12.13
C ALA A 64 -7.54 -6.51 -11.00
N ALA A 65 -6.65 -7.06 -10.17
CA ALA A 65 -7.05 -7.97 -9.10
C ALA A 65 -7.87 -7.26 -8.01
N TRP A 66 -7.57 -6.01 -7.70
CA TRP A 66 -8.28 -5.30 -6.64
C TRP A 66 -9.42 -4.41 -7.14
N ARG A 67 -9.79 -4.54 -8.41
CA ARG A 67 -10.86 -3.72 -8.99
C ARG A 67 -12.16 -3.81 -8.20
N ASP A 68 -12.47 -4.98 -7.69
CA ASP A 68 -13.70 -5.22 -6.93
C ASP A 68 -13.54 -5.02 -5.42
N GLU A 69 -12.34 -4.65 -4.97
CA GLU A 69 -12.11 -4.39 -3.55
C GLU A 69 -12.40 -2.93 -3.22
N THR A 70 -12.86 -2.73 -2.00
CA THR A 70 -13.13 -1.39 -1.50
C THR A 70 -12.03 -0.97 -0.55
N PHE A 71 -11.39 0.15 -0.85
CA PHE A 71 -10.39 0.75 0.03
C PHE A 71 -10.91 2.11 0.50
N ASP A 72 -10.69 2.40 1.78
CA ASP A 72 -11.08 3.69 2.34
C ASP A 72 -10.13 4.80 1.93
N GLY A 73 -8.88 4.46 1.66
CA GLY A 73 -7.88 5.39 1.17
C GLY A 73 -6.89 4.71 0.25
N VAL A 74 -6.38 5.46 -0.73
CA VAL A 74 -5.40 4.96 -1.69
C VAL A 74 -4.29 5.99 -1.84
N PHE A 75 -3.04 5.56 -1.65
CA PHE A 75 -1.85 6.36 -1.92
C PHE A 75 -1.14 5.75 -3.11
N HIS A 76 -1.20 6.42 -4.24
CA HIS A 76 -0.70 5.89 -5.50
C HIS A 76 0.69 6.45 -5.80
N LEU A 77 1.72 5.83 -5.23
CA LEU A 77 3.10 6.29 -5.34
C LEU A 77 3.84 5.68 -6.52
N ALA A 78 3.45 4.48 -6.94
CA ALA A 78 4.15 3.77 -8.00
C ALA A 78 4.11 4.51 -9.34
N SER A 79 3.04 5.23 -9.64
CA SER A 79 2.89 5.94 -10.90
C SER A 79 3.87 7.09 -11.05
N ALA A 80 4.45 7.57 -9.96
CA ALA A 80 5.39 8.68 -9.99
C ALA A 80 6.68 8.32 -10.73
N VAL A 81 6.99 7.05 -10.87
CA VAL A 81 8.23 6.58 -11.48
C VAL A 81 8.07 6.34 -12.97
N SER A 82 7.03 5.67 -13.39
CA SER A 82 6.88 5.22 -14.76
C SER A 82 5.65 5.77 -15.49
N GLY A 83 4.64 6.19 -14.76
CA GLY A 83 3.38 6.62 -15.36
C GLY A 83 2.59 5.51 -16.00
N GLU A 84 2.97 4.26 -15.80
CA GLU A 84 2.32 3.14 -16.45
C GLU A 84 0.92 2.81 -15.94
N CYS A 85 0.64 3.23 -14.73
CA CYS A 85 -0.65 2.95 -14.10
C CYS A 85 -1.37 4.25 -13.77
N GLU A 86 -1.53 5.07 -14.77
CA GLU A 86 -2.30 6.28 -14.61
C GLU A 86 -3.78 5.95 -14.63
N LEU A 87 -4.46 6.43 -13.64
CA LEU A 87 -5.87 6.16 -13.48
C LEU A 87 -6.69 7.42 -13.68
#